data_88e7e1eb5a2db194c7a996da76a44ad6
#
_entry.id   88e7e1eb5a2db194c7a996da76a44ad6
#
_cell.length_a   1.000
_cell.length_b   1.000
_cell.length_c   1.000
_cell.angle_alpha   90.00
_cell.angle_beta   90.00
_cell.angle_gamma   90.00
#
_symmetry.space_group_name_H-M   'P 1'
#
loop_
_entity.id
_entity.type
_entity.pdbx_description
1 polymer ?
#
loop_
_entity_poly.entity_id
_entity_poly.type
_entity_poly.pdbx_seq_one_letter_code
_entity_poly.pdbx_strand_id
1 'polypeptide(L)'
;MREPTIARNYAETLLELAQRAGDLRGWGEMFDSVSNAFETDRRLRVFLESPRVSSKQKNEIIQKAYGGALPRTFVRFLQALVDHRRQMLIPAIAHQYHDLMDEVEGRVHASVTVAREADERDRELVTSQLSRVLGKTVVPHFHVDPAVLGGVVVRVGDTVLDGSVRRRLAILRGKMLGR
;
A
#
# COMPACT_ATOMS: atom_id res chain seq x y z
N MET A 1 13.79 -1.99 17.77
CA MET A 1 13.29 -1.35 16.52
C MET A 1 11.92 -1.97 16.23
N ARG A 2 10.91 -1.15 15.93
CA ARG A 2 9.57 -1.68 15.65
C ARG A 2 9.55 -2.34 14.26
N GLU A 3 8.83 -3.45 14.10
CA GLU A 3 8.73 -4.18 12.82
C GLU A 3 8.42 -3.32 11.59
N PRO A 4 7.54 -2.30 11.68
CA PRO A 4 7.26 -1.41 10.55
C PRO A 4 8.48 -0.64 10.04
N THR A 5 9.37 -0.19 10.95
CA THR A 5 10.58 0.53 10.56
C THR A 5 11.56 -0.37 9.79
N ILE A 6 11.65 -1.65 10.20
CA ILE A 6 12.52 -2.62 9.52
C ILE A 6 11.95 -2.94 8.14
N ALA A 7 10.64 -3.17 8.03
CA ALA A 7 9.98 -3.45 6.75
C ALA A 7 10.19 -2.28 5.77
N ARG A 8 10.08 -1.03 6.21
CA ARG A 8 10.32 0.16 5.39
C ARG A 8 11.74 0.21 4.84
N ASN A 9 12.76 -0.05 5.66
CA ASN A 9 14.16 -0.04 5.21
C ASN A 9 14.42 -1.10 4.10
N TYR A 10 13.81 -2.29 4.23
CA TYR A 10 13.89 -3.30 3.17
C TYR A 10 13.11 -2.89 1.93
N ALA A 11 11.94 -2.27 2.09
CA ALA A 11 11.16 -1.75 0.97
C ALA A 11 11.92 -0.63 0.22
N GLU A 12 12.60 0.27 0.92
CA GLU A 12 13.47 1.29 0.33
C GLU A 12 14.61 0.64 -0.49
N THR A 13 15.26 -0.38 0.05
CA THR A 13 16.30 -1.14 -0.68
C THR A 13 15.72 -1.80 -1.93
N LEU A 14 14.54 -2.40 -1.83
CA LEU A 14 13.86 -3.03 -2.97
C LEU A 14 13.50 -1.99 -4.05
N LEU A 15 13.02 -0.82 -3.62
CA LEU A 15 12.69 0.30 -4.50
C LEU A 15 13.93 0.81 -5.26
N GLU A 16 15.08 0.96 -4.57
CA GLU A 16 16.32 1.34 -5.23
C GLU A 16 16.76 0.31 -6.29
N LEU A 17 16.61 -0.98 -6.02
CA LEU A 17 16.91 -2.03 -6.98
C LEU A 17 15.98 -1.97 -8.19
N ALA A 18 14.69 -1.72 -7.96
CA ALA A 18 13.68 -1.56 -9.01
C ALA A 18 13.93 -0.30 -9.86
N GLN A 19 14.33 0.82 -9.24
CA GLN A 19 14.72 2.05 -9.94
C GLN A 19 15.93 1.82 -10.85
N ARG A 20 16.96 1.12 -10.37
CA ARG A 20 18.14 0.76 -11.17
C ARG A 20 17.81 -0.17 -12.34
N ALA A 21 16.78 -1.01 -12.16
CA ALA A 21 16.28 -1.88 -13.21
C ALA A 21 15.34 -1.16 -14.20
N GLY A 22 14.87 0.05 -13.86
CA GLY A 22 13.93 0.84 -14.67
C GLY A 22 12.50 0.28 -14.70
N ASP A 23 12.14 -0.57 -13.74
CA ASP A 23 10.83 -1.26 -13.72
C ASP A 23 10.26 -1.34 -12.30
N LEU A 24 9.76 -0.22 -11.81
CA LEU A 24 9.17 -0.15 -10.46
C LEU A 24 7.93 -1.05 -10.32
N ARG A 25 7.05 -1.03 -11.33
CA ARG A 25 5.78 -1.78 -11.27
C ARG A 25 6.00 -3.27 -11.37
N GLY A 26 6.81 -3.73 -12.32
CA GLY A 26 7.10 -5.14 -12.47
C GLY A 26 7.77 -5.74 -11.22
N TRP A 27 8.63 -4.96 -10.53
CA TRP A 27 9.20 -5.40 -9.27
C TRP A 27 8.15 -5.49 -8.14
N GLY A 28 7.19 -4.56 -8.11
CA GLY A 28 6.05 -4.63 -7.19
C GLY A 28 5.21 -5.89 -7.44
N GLU A 29 4.82 -6.14 -8.68
CA GLU A 29 4.04 -7.34 -9.06
C GLU A 29 4.77 -8.65 -8.74
N MET A 30 6.08 -8.71 -8.99
CA MET A 30 6.90 -9.86 -8.60
C MET A 30 6.90 -10.07 -7.08
N PHE A 31 7.01 -8.98 -6.31
CA PHE A 31 7.02 -9.06 -4.86
C PHE A 31 5.65 -9.42 -4.28
N ASP A 32 4.57 -8.91 -4.87
CA ASP A 32 3.19 -9.29 -4.53
C ASP A 32 2.93 -10.78 -4.79
N SER A 33 3.43 -11.30 -5.91
CA SER A 33 3.33 -12.73 -6.21
C SER A 33 4.00 -13.59 -5.14
N VAL A 34 5.20 -13.18 -4.68
CA VAL A 34 5.91 -13.86 -3.58
C VAL A 34 5.18 -13.70 -2.25
N SER A 35 4.67 -12.50 -1.96
CA SER A 35 3.91 -12.22 -0.74
C SER A 35 2.62 -13.04 -0.69
N ASN A 36 1.88 -13.08 -1.78
CA ASN A 36 0.66 -13.88 -1.90
C ASN A 36 0.94 -15.39 -1.74
N ALA A 37 2.01 -15.90 -2.35
CA ALA A 37 2.42 -17.28 -2.16
C ALA A 37 2.74 -17.58 -0.68
N PHE A 38 3.41 -16.64 -0.01
CA PHE A 38 3.72 -16.75 1.42
C PHE A 38 2.46 -16.73 2.31
N GLU A 39 1.44 -15.95 1.95
CA GLU A 39 0.19 -15.85 2.71
C GLU A 39 -0.75 -17.03 2.47
N THR A 40 -0.84 -17.52 1.23
CA THR A 40 -1.79 -18.56 0.82
C THR A 40 -1.24 -19.97 1.05
N ASP A 41 0.07 -20.19 0.88
CA ASP A 41 0.67 -21.51 1.10
C ASP A 41 1.16 -21.69 2.54
N ARG A 42 0.33 -22.35 3.34
CA ARG A 42 0.67 -22.70 4.72
C ARG A 42 1.96 -23.53 4.83
N ARG A 43 2.26 -24.39 3.85
CA ARG A 43 3.45 -25.26 3.88
C ARG A 43 4.70 -24.41 3.68
N LEU A 44 4.68 -23.48 2.74
CA LEU A 44 5.76 -22.53 2.50
C LEU A 44 6.02 -21.67 3.74
N ARG A 45 4.96 -21.13 4.36
CA ARG A 45 5.07 -20.35 5.60
C ARG A 45 5.73 -21.15 6.71
N VAL A 46 5.19 -22.34 7.05
CA VAL A 46 5.74 -23.20 8.11
C VAL A 46 7.19 -23.58 7.83
N PHE A 47 7.54 -23.86 6.58
CA PHE A 47 8.91 -24.14 6.17
C PHE A 47 9.84 -22.95 6.40
N LEU A 48 9.44 -21.74 5.98
CA LEU A 48 10.23 -20.54 6.16
C LEU A 48 10.31 -20.07 7.62
N GLU A 49 9.26 -20.30 8.42
CA GLU A 49 9.23 -20.00 9.85
C GLU A 49 10.12 -20.96 10.67
N SER A 50 10.22 -22.21 10.25
CA SER A 50 10.84 -23.25 11.05
C SER A 50 12.29 -22.93 11.42
N PRO A 51 12.63 -22.89 12.71
CA PRO A 51 14.01 -22.71 13.15
C PRO A 51 14.88 -23.97 12.94
N ARG A 52 14.25 -25.12 12.66
CA ARG A 52 14.94 -26.39 12.40
C ARG A 52 15.51 -26.46 10.99
N VAL A 53 15.02 -25.61 10.09
CA VAL A 53 15.50 -25.51 8.70
C VAL A 53 16.57 -24.43 8.63
N SER A 54 17.75 -24.80 8.16
CA SER A 54 18.86 -23.84 8.00
C SER A 54 18.57 -22.79 6.90
N SER A 55 19.16 -21.60 7.04
CA SER A 55 19.06 -20.56 6.01
C SER A 55 19.53 -21.07 4.64
N LYS A 56 20.55 -21.92 4.61
CA LYS A 56 21.04 -22.54 3.38
C LYS A 56 19.95 -23.34 2.66
N GLN A 57 19.25 -24.22 3.38
CA GLN A 57 18.15 -25.02 2.81
C GLN A 57 16.99 -24.15 2.32
N LYS A 58 16.65 -23.10 3.06
CA LYS A 58 15.63 -22.12 2.65
C LYS A 58 16.05 -21.40 1.35
N ASN A 59 17.30 -20.95 1.28
CA ASN A 59 17.85 -20.27 0.11
C ASN A 59 17.92 -21.19 -1.12
N GLU A 60 18.23 -22.48 -0.96
CA GLU A 60 18.20 -23.45 -2.04
C GLU A 60 16.80 -23.63 -2.63
N ILE A 61 15.76 -23.62 -1.79
CA ILE A 61 14.37 -23.71 -2.25
C ILE A 61 13.96 -22.43 -2.95
N ILE A 62 14.29 -21.24 -2.43
CA ILE A 62 14.05 -19.96 -3.09
C ILE A 62 14.73 -19.95 -4.46
N GLN A 63 15.97 -20.41 -4.54
CA GLN A 63 16.70 -20.48 -5.80
C GLN A 63 16.05 -21.45 -6.80
N LYS A 64 15.56 -22.59 -6.35
CA LYS A 64 14.85 -23.56 -7.20
C LYS A 64 13.49 -23.03 -7.67
N ALA A 65 12.75 -22.36 -6.79
CA ALA A 65 11.40 -21.85 -7.10
C ALA A 65 11.45 -20.62 -8.03
N TYR A 66 12.37 -19.71 -7.80
CA TYR A 66 12.37 -18.39 -8.41
C TYR A 66 13.61 -18.09 -9.28
N GLY A 67 14.69 -18.88 -9.21
CA GLY A 67 15.96 -18.57 -9.87
C GLY A 67 15.93 -18.57 -11.39
N GLY A 68 14.92 -19.18 -12.02
CA GLY A 68 14.70 -19.16 -13.47
C GLY A 68 13.59 -18.20 -13.93
N ALA A 69 12.74 -17.73 -12.99
CA ALA A 69 11.58 -16.92 -13.29
C ALA A 69 11.77 -15.43 -12.93
N LEU A 70 12.62 -15.13 -11.95
CA LEU A 70 12.83 -13.78 -11.45
C LEU A 70 14.27 -13.29 -11.69
N PRO A 71 14.49 -11.97 -11.73
CA PRO A 71 15.81 -11.38 -11.85
C PRO A 71 16.76 -11.84 -10.73
N ARG A 72 18.03 -12.08 -11.03
CA ARG A 72 19.02 -12.54 -10.04
C ARG A 72 19.14 -11.62 -8.83
N THR A 73 19.03 -10.32 -9.04
CA THR A 73 19.06 -9.31 -7.95
C THR A 73 17.87 -9.45 -7.04
N PHE A 74 16.68 -9.72 -7.58
CA PHE A 74 15.46 -9.96 -6.83
C PHE A 74 15.57 -11.24 -5.97
N VAL A 75 16.05 -12.35 -6.55
CA VAL A 75 16.25 -13.61 -5.83
C VAL A 75 17.27 -13.43 -4.69
N ARG A 76 18.36 -12.68 -4.92
CA ARG A 76 19.34 -12.35 -3.87
C ARG A 76 18.72 -11.52 -2.75
N PHE A 77 17.82 -10.60 -3.06
CA PHE A 77 17.09 -9.85 -2.05
C PHE A 77 16.24 -10.77 -1.15
N LEU A 78 15.50 -11.71 -1.75
CA LEU A 78 14.74 -12.71 -0.97
C LEU A 78 15.64 -13.58 -0.09
N GLN A 79 16.80 -14.00 -0.61
CA GLN A 79 17.79 -14.76 0.15
C GLN A 79 18.37 -13.96 1.32
N ALA A 80 18.63 -12.67 1.12
CA ALA A 80 19.07 -11.77 2.19
C ALA A 80 18.04 -11.64 3.32
N LEU A 81 16.72 -11.61 3.00
CA LEU A 81 15.67 -11.63 4.01
C LEU A 81 15.73 -12.90 4.86
N VAL A 82 15.99 -14.04 4.24
CA VAL A 82 16.12 -15.33 4.95
C VAL A 82 17.37 -15.36 5.81
N ASP A 83 18.52 -14.89 5.30
CA ASP A 83 19.79 -14.87 6.02
C ASP A 83 19.73 -13.99 7.28
N HIS A 84 18.99 -12.88 7.19
CA HIS A 84 18.72 -12.00 8.31
C HIS A 84 17.54 -12.41 9.18
N ARG A 85 16.91 -13.57 8.91
CA ARG A 85 15.71 -14.08 9.60
C ARG A 85 14.53 -13.10 9.55
N ARG A 86 14.36 -12.40 8.43
CA ARG A 86 13.31 -11.39 8.20
C ARG A 86 12.25 -11.83 7.18
N GLN A 87 12.22 -13.11 6.81
CA GLN A 87 11.27 -13.67 5.85
C GLN A 87 9.80 -13.47 6.26
N MET A 88 9.52 -13.33 7.56
CA MET A 88 8.18 -13.05 8.07
C MET A 88 7.69 -11.63 7.77
N LEU A 89 8.60 -10.73 7.42
CA LEU A 89 8.27 -9.37 7.06
C LEU A 89 7.88 -9.21 5.58
N ILE A 90 7.91 -10.27 4.78
CA ILE A 90 7.58 -10.21 3.35
C ILE A 90 6.26 -9.47 3.08
N PRO A 91 5.12 -9.78 3.75
CA PRO A 91 3.87 -9.05 3.51
C PRO A 91 3.95 -7.56 3.91
N ALA A 92 4.60 -7.28 5.03
CA ALA A 92 4.78 -5.90 5.49
C ALA A 92 5.70 -5.09 4.56
N ILE A 93 6.73 -5.73 3.99
CA ILE A 93 7.64 -5.12 3.00
C ILE A 93 6.88 -4.84 1.70
N ALA A 94 6.01 -5.76 1.24
CA ALA A 94 5.18 -5.54 0.06
C ALA A 94 4.31 -4.29 0.21
N HIS A 95 3.61 -4.16 1.34
CA HIS A 95 2.81 -2.98 1.62
C HIS A 95 3.64 -1.69 1.62
N GLN A 96 4.77 -1.69 2.33
CA GLN A 96 5.67 -0.52 2.38
C GLN A 96 6.28 -0.18 1.01
N TYR A 97 6.52 -1.17 0.15
CA TYR A 97 7.00 -0.94 -1.21
C TYR A 97 5.97 -0.17 -2.05
N HIS A 98 4.70 -0.53 -1.97
CA HIS A 98 3.63 0.18 -2.67
C HIS A 98 3.47 1.61 -2.16
N ASP A 99 3.52 1.82 -0.84
CA ASP A 99 3.49 3.16 -0.24
C ASP A 99 4.62 4.04 -0.79
N LEU A 100 5.85 3.51 -0.84
CA LEU A 100 7.03 4.20 -1.37
C LEU A 100 6.95 4.43 -2.89
N MET A 101 6.43 3.48 -3.64
CA MET A 101 6.22 3.61 -5.08
C MET A 101 5.23 4.74 -5.37
N ASP A 102 4.15 4.83 -4.61
CA ASP A 102 3.18 5.91 -4.72
C ASP A 102 3.78 7.28 -4.37
N GLU A 103 4.64 7.35 -3.34
CA GLU A 103 5.39 8.56 -3.00
C GLU A 103 6.27 9.02 -4.20
N VAL A 104 6.99 8.09 -4.84
CA VAL A 104 7.87 8.38 -5.99
C VAL A 104 7.08 8.78 -7.23
N GLU A 105 5.95 8.14 -7.50
CA GLU A 105 5.07 8.47 -8.63
C GLU A 105 4.19 9.70 -8.36
N GLY A 106 4.30 10.32 -7.19
CA GLY A 106 3.49 11.48 -6.80
C GLY A 106 2.00 11.14 -6.70
N ARG A 107 1.68 9.88 -6.42
CA ARG A 107 0.31 9.41 -6.20
C ARG A 107 -0.06 9.48 -4.72
N VAL A 108 -1.34 9.57 -4.45
CA VAL A 108 -1.88 9.51 -3.10
C VAL A 108 -3.24 8.83 -3.10
N HIS A 109 -3.41 7.86 -2.23
CA HIS A 109 -4.68 7.19 -2.02
C HIS A 109 -5.59 8.05 -1.15
N ALA A 110 -6.84 8.24 -1.61
CA ALA A 110 -7.86 9.00 -0.90
C ALA A 110 -9.10 8.13 -0.67
N SER A 111 -9.51 7.95 0.58
CA SER A 111 -10.81 7.39 0.90
C SER A 111 -11.87 8.48 0.77
N VAL A 112 -12.81 8.30 -0.15
CA VAL A 112 -13.86 9.27 -0.49
C VAL A 112 -15.20 8.71 -0.04
N THR A 113 -15.79 9.26 1.01
CA THR A 113 -17.10 8.85 1.51
C THR A 113 -18.18 9.78 0.96
N VAL A 114 -19.19 9.19 0.33
CA VAL A 114 -20.33 9.86 -0.30
C VAL A 114 -21.64 9.34 0.25
N ALA A 115 -22.70 10.15 0.20
CA ALA A 115 -24.02 9.77 0.74
C ALA A 115 -24.77 8.74 -0.11
N ARG A 116 -24.46 8.67 -1.41
CA ARG A 116 -25.04 7.76 -2.38
C ARG A 116 -23.96 7.31 -3.39
N GLU A 117 -24.23 6.26 -4.10
CA GLU A 117 -23.34 5.81 -5.17
C GLU A 117 -23.07 6.93 -6.17
N ALA A 118 -21.80 7.23 -6.40
CA ALA A 118 -21.34 8.26 -7.32
C ALA A 118 -21.31 7.65 -8.74
N ASP A 119 -21.88 8.36 -9.70
CA ASP A 119 -21.73 8.02 -11.11
C ASP A 119 -20.30 8.35 -11.61
N GLU A 120 -19.98 7.91 -12.85
CA GLU A 120 -18.64 8.07 -13.39
C GLU A 120 -18.23 9.55 -13.50
N ARG A 121 -19.17 10.42 -13.83
CA ARG A 121 -18.91 11.88 -13.93
C ARG A 121 -18.60 12.49 -12.57
N ASP A 122 -19.38 12.09 -11.54
CA ASP A 122 -19.14 12.53 -10.16
C ASP A 122 -17.77 12.05 -9.68
N ARG A 123 -17.38 10.80 -9.98
CA ARG A 123 -16.07 10.24 -9.64
C ARG A 123 -14.92 10.98 -10.29
N GLU A 124 -15.01 11.24 -11.60
CA GLU A 124 -14.00 12.01 -12.34
C GLU A 124 -13.86 13.44 -11.80
N LEU A 125 -14.99 14.10 -11.53
CA LEU A 125 -15.00 15.47 -11.02
C LEU A 125 -14.36 15.56 -9.64
N VAL A 126 -14.70 14.65 -8.73
CA VAL A 126 -14.09 14.59 -7.40
C VAL A 126 -12.60 14.31 -7.50
N THR A 127 -12.19 13.35 -8.34
CA THR A 127 -10.78 12.98 -8.53
C THR A 127 -9.97 14.14 -9.07
N SER A 128 -10.47 14.84 -10.09
CA SER A 128 -9.78 15.98 -10.70
C SER A 128 -9.64 17.17 -9.73
N GLN A 129 -10.69 17.46 -8.96
CA GLN A 129 -10.64 18.52 -7.95
C GLN A 129 -9.66 18.18 -6.81
N LEU A 130 -9.68 16.93 -6.32
CA LEU A 130 -8.75 16.49 -5.29
C LEU A 130 -7.30 16.54 -5.78
N SER A 131 -7.04 16.07 -6.99
CA SER A 131 -5.70 16.12 -7.60
C SER A 131 -5.20 17.55 -7.73
N ARG A 132 -6.07 18.48 -8.09
CA ARG A 132 -5.75 19.91 -8.19
C ARG A 132 -5.43 20.53 -6.83
N VAL A 133 -6.21 20.20 -5.80
CA VAL A 133 -6.03 20.74 -4.44
C VAL A 133 -4.79 20.17 -3.77
N LEU A 134 -4.54 18.88 -3.95
CA LEU A 134 -3.40 18.17 -3.33
C LEU A 134 -2.10 18.30 -4.12
N GLY A 135 -2.15 18.76 -5.39
CA GLY A 135 -0.99 18.84 -6.27
C GLY A 135 -0.36 17.47 -6.60
N LYS A 136 -1.12 16.39 -6.43
CA LYS A 136 -0.71 14.99 -6.64
C LYS A 136 -1.78 14.24 -7.43
N THR A 137 -1.40 13.14 -8.06
CA THR A 137 -2.36 12.23 -8.69
C THR A 137 -3.13 11.46 -7.61
N VAL A 138 -4.43 11.70 -7.49
CA VAL A 138 -5.27 11.05 -6.48
C VAL A 138 -5.83 9.75 -7.03
N VAL A 139 -5.67 8.66 -6.26
CA VAL A 139 -6.33 7.37 -6.48
C VAL A 139 -7.50 7.28 -5.48
N PRO A 140 -8.74 7.54 -5.91
CA PRO A 140 -9.87 7.59 -5.00
C PRO A 140 -10.45 6.19 -4.74
N HIS A 141 -10.74 5.90 -3.47
CA HIS A 141 -11.52 4.74 -3.04
C HIS A 141 -12.87 5.21 -2.52
N PHE A 142 -13.93 4.99 -3.30
CA PHE A 142 -15.27 5.45 -2.95
C PHE A 142 -15.97 4.48 -1.99
N HIS A 143 -16.55 5.05 -0.93
CA HIS A 143 -17.38 4.35 0.04
C HIS A 143 -18.71 5.08 0.18
N VAL A 144 -19.79 4.33 0.31
CA VAL A 144 -21.14 4.91 0.50
C VAL A 144 -21.49 4.87 1.98
N ASP A 145 -21.79 6.06 2.55
CA ASP A 145 -22.32 6.20 3.90
C ASP A 145 -23.47 7.23 3.89
N PRO A 146 -24.72 6.77 4.01
CA PRO A 146 -25.88 7.66 4.06
C PRO A 146 -25.85 8.68 5.20
N ALA A 147 -25.07 8.45 6.27
CA ALA A 147 -24.95 9.38 7.39
C ALA A 147 -24.29 10.72 7.01
N VAL A 148 -23.62 10.80 5.86
CA VAL A 148 -23.03 12.03 5.31
C VAL A 148 -24.13 13.01 4.85
N LEU A 149 -25.37 12.52 4.55
CA LEU A 149 -26.53 13.25 4.04
C LEU A 149 -26.34 13.89 2.66
N GLY A 150 -25.10 14.20 2.25
CA GLY A 150 -24.72 14.82 0.98
C GLY A 150 -23.35 15.47 1.06
N GLY A 151 -22.79 15.79 -0.13
CA GLY A 151 -21.40 16.23 -0.24
C GLY A 151 -20.44 15.06 -0.13
N VAL A 152 -19.17 15.35 0.19
CA VAL A 152 -18.10 14.34 0.28
C VAL A 152 -17.28 14.52 1.55
N VAL A 153 -16.85 13.41 2.13
CA VAL A 153 -15.81 13.38 3.16
C VAL A 153 -14.60 12.65 2.58
N VAL A 154 -13.46 13.32 2.55
CA VAL A 154 -12.23 12.77 1.97
C VAL A 154 -11.19 12.59 3.06
N ARG A 155 -10.61 11.40 3.13
CA ARG A 155 -9.49 11.10 4.01
C ARG A 155 -8.27 10.78 3.18
N VAL A 156 -7.18 11.50 3.45
CA VAL A 156 -5.87 11.29 2.82
C VAL A 156 -4.85 11.14 3.94
N GLY A 157 -4.39 9.91 4.19
CA GLY A 157 -3.56 9.62 5.35
C GLY A 157 -4.26 10.04 6.65
N ASP A 158 -3.63 10.92 7.42
CA ASP A 158 -4.16 11.43 8.69
C ASP A 158 -5.03 12.70 8.52
N THR A 159 -5.11 13.25 7.30
CA THR A 159 -5.87 14.46 7.01
C THR A 159 -7.29 14.11 6.57
N VAL A 160 -8.29 14.76 7.20
CA VAL A 160 -9.70 14.61 6.84
C VAL A 160 -10.25 15.95 6.34
N LEU A 161 -10.70 15.95 5.09
CA LEU A 161 -11.38 17.06 4.43
C LEU A 161 -12.87 16.75 4.43
N ASP A 162 -13.62 17.35 5.36
CA ASP A 162 -15.05 17.11 5.50
C ASP A 162 -15.85 18.25 4.82
N GLY A 163 -16.35 17.96 3.61
CA GLY A 163 -17.24 18.80 2.82
C GLY A 163 -18.72 18.40 2.93
N SER A 164 -19.11 17.62 3.94
CA SER A 164 -20.48 17.14 4.10
C SER A 164 -21.49 18.23 4.38
N VAL A 165 -22.72 18.03 3.91
CA VAL A 165 -23.87 18.87 4.25
C VAL A 165 -24.12 18.85 5.76
N ARG A 166 -23.93 17.72 6.40
CA ARG A 166 -24.04 17.56 7.85
C ARG A 166 -23.14 18.54 8.59
N ARG A 167 -21.87 18.66 8.21
CA ARG A 167 -20.94 19.62 8.82
C ARG A 167 -21.35 21.06 8.58
N ARG A 168 -21.80 21.40 7.35
CA ARG A 168 -22.28 22.76 7.00
C ARG A 168 -23.49 23.15 7.85
N LEU A 169 -24.46 22.22 8.03
CA LEU A 169 -25.62 22.45 8.89
C LEU A 169 -25.23 22.63 10.37
N ALA A 170 -24.29 21.85 10.86
CA ALA A 170 -23.79 21.99 12.24
C ALA A 170 -23.14 23.37 12.47
N ILE A 171 -22.33 23.85 11.51
CA ILE A 171 -21.71 25.18 11.56
C ILE A 171 -22.78 26.29 11.53
N LEU A 172 -23.78 26.20 10.65
CA LEU A 172 -24.88 27.15 10.57
C LEU A 172 -25.66 27.19 11.85
N ARG A 173 -26.01 26.03 12.38
CA ARG A 173 -26.71 25.93 13.69
C ARG A 173 -25.88 26.56 14.82
N GLY A 174 -24.58 26.34 14.87
CA GLY A 174 -23.70 26.97 15.86
C GLY A 174 -23.71 28.49 15.76
N LYS A 175 -23.59 29.04 14.52
CA LYS A 175 -23.65 30.49 14.27
C LYS A 175 -24.99 31.10 14.68
N MET A 176 -26.12 30.41 14.44
CA MET A 176 -27.47 30.90 14.85
C MET A 176 -27.68 30.84 16.37
N LEU A 177 -27.00 29.94 17.08
CA LEU A 177 -27.11 29.82 18.53
C LEU A 177 -26.04 30.60 19.31
N GLY A 178 -25.25 31.42 18.63
CA GLY A 178 -24.23 32.29 19.26
C GLY A 178 -23.03 31.51 19.82
N ARG A 179 -22.75 30.33 19.26
CA ARG A 179 -21.60 29.47 19.62
C ARG A 179 -20.65 29.32 18.49
#